data_64206a696d280856253acda2e6740501
#
_entry.id   64206a696d280856253acda2e6740501
#
_cell.length_a   1.000
_cell.length_b   1.000
_cell.length_c   1.000
_cell.angle_alpha   90.00
_cell.angle_beta   90.00
_cell.angle_gamma   90.00
#
_symmetry.space_group_name_H-M   'P 1'
#
loop_
_entity.id
_entity.type
_entity.pdbx_description
1 polymer ?
#
loop_
_entity_poly.entity_id
_entity_poly.type
_entity_poly.pdbx_seq_one_letter_code
_entity_poly.pdbx_strand_id
1 'polypeptide(L)'
;MELALITAQQVVVLFLLIGCGFVAVKTGILRQEGKQTLSNLLLYLVVPAMIVHSYMMEFSEEILYNLMAAFGMSILAILIGLVLTLVLTARRKDTRVSIFRFACVFSNAAYMGFPLISALFGSEGLLYASAYVTVFNILLWTIGYSMVSGSSNPKEVAQALSRTPAIYAVVVGLAIYLLQIPVPNLIAQPIDLLSGMNTPLSMLVNAMWNLMLRLTGFVELLWGY
;
A
#
# COMPACT_ATOMS: atom_id res chain seq x y z
N MET A 1 21.16 14.45 10.89
CA MET A 1 22.03 13.32 10.46
C MET A 1 21.49 11.98 10.96
N GLU A 2 20.99 11.87 12.19
CA GLU A 2 20.46 10.63 12.75
C GLU A 2 19.29 10.07 11.96
N LEU A 3 18.28 10.87 11.61
CA LEU A 3 17.11 10.41 10.86
C LEU A 3 17.48 9.84 9.48
N ALA A 4 18.43 10.48 8.79
CA ALA A 4 18.90 9.99 7.49
C ALA A 4 19.64 8.64 7.62
N LEU A 5 20.40 8.45 8.70
CA LEU A 5 21.09 7.18 8.97
C LEU A 5 20.08 6.08 9.32
N ILE A 6 19.09 6.38 10.16
CA ILE A 6 17.99 5.45 10.50
C ILE A 6 17.22 5.06 9.24
N THR A 7 16.89 6.04 8.39
CA THR A 7 16.20 5.78 7.11
C THR A 7 17.03 4.86 6.21
N ALA A 8 18.32 5.15 6.05
CA ALA A 8 19.21 4.32 5.23
C ALA A 8 19.32 2.89 5.79
N GLN A 9 19.44 2.75 7.10
CA GLN A 9 19.48 1.46 7.77
C GLN A 9 18.18 0.66 7.54
N GLN A 10 17.01 1.29 7.69
CA GLN A 10 15.72 0.65 7.44
C GLN A 10 15.57 0.23 5.98
N VAL A 11 15.97 1.07 5.04
CA VAL A 11 15.97 0.71 3.61
C VAL A 11 16.83 -0.52 3.35
N VAL A 12 18.03 -0.61 3.96
CA VAL A 12 18.90 -1.79 3.85
C VAL A 12 18.20 -3.02 4.42
N VAL A 13 17.55 -2.92 5.58
CA VAL A 13 16.78 -4.03 6.19
C VAL A 13 15.68 -4.51 5.24
N LEU A 14 14.92 -3.61 4.62
CA LEU A 14 13.88 -3.97 3.66
C LEU A 14 14.48 -4.69 2.43
N PHE A 15 15.60 -4.22 1.90
CA PHE A 15 16.29 -4.89 0.80
C PHE A 15 16.84 -6.28 1.19
N LEU A 16 17.34 -6.45 2.40
CA LEU A 16 17.77 -7.76 2.91
C LEU A 16 16.58 -8.73 2.98
N LEU A 17 15.42 -8.29 3.46
CA LEU A 17 14.19 -9.09 3.47
C LEU A 17 13.72 -9.46 2.06
N ILE A 18 13.80 -8.53 1.09
CA ILE A 18 13.54 -8.83 -0.32
C ILE A 18 14.55 -9.87 -0.83
N GLY A 19 15.83 -9.76 -0.45
CA GLY A 19 16.88 -10.72 -0.76
C GLY A 19 16.57 -12.12 -0.22
N CYS A 20 16.13 -12.22 1.04
CA CYS A 20 15.65 -13.49 1.63
C CYS A 20 14.48 -14.07 0.83
N GLY A 21 13.50 -13.23 0.45
CA GLY A 21 12.39 -13.64 -0.40
C GLY A 21 12.84 -14.15 -1.76
N PHE A 22 13.81 -13.48 -2.38
CA PHE A 22 14.40 -13.90 -3.65
C PHE A 22 15.07 -15.28 -3.54
N VAL A 23 15.85 -15.52 -2.49
CA VAL A 23 16.47 -16.82 -2.22
C VAL A 23 15.40 -17.88 -2.01
N ALA A 24 14.36 -17.61 -1.21
CA ALA A 24 13.26 -18.53 -0.95
C ALA A 24 12.49 -18.91 -2.23
N VAL A 25 12.32 -17.98 -3.17
CA VAL A 25 11.73 -18.28 -4.50
C VAL A 25 12.70 -19.12 -5.35
N LYS A 26 13.98 -18.78 -5.38
CA LYS A 26 15.00 -19.51 -6.16
C LYS A 26 15.20 -20.95 -5.68
N THR A 27 15.12 -21.19 -4.37
CA THR A 27 15.23 -22.51 -3.75
C THR A 27 13.94 -23.33 -3.81
N GLY A 28 12.84 -22.75 -4.29
CA GLY A 28 11.54 -23.42 -4.40
C GLY A 28 10.75 -23.52 -3.09
N ILE A 29 11.25 -22.91 -1.99
CA ILE A 29 10.49 -22.77 -0.72
C ILE A 29 9.23 -21.96 -0.95
N LEU A 30 9.33 -20.83 -1.68
CA LEU A 30 8.21 -20.04 -2.12
C LEU A 30 7.95 -20.32 -3.60
N ARG A 31 6.83 -20.97 -3.90
CA ARG A 31 6.40 -21.23 -5.27
C ARG A 31 5.61 -20.05 -5.82
N GLN A 32 5.71 -19.81 -7.12
CA GLN A 32 4.99 -18.71 -7.78
C GLN A 32 3.46 -18.83 -7.66
N GLU A 33 2.95 -20.05 -7.59
CA GLU A 33 1.51 -20.31 -7.38
C GLU A 33 1.02 -19.77 -6.03
N GLY A 34 1.88 -19.72 -5.01
CA GLY A 34 1.57 -19.17 -3.68
C GLY A 34 1.51 -17.64 -3.62
N LYS A 35 1.95 -16.94 -4.66
CA LYS A 35 2.03 -15.47 -4.68
C LYS A 35 0.68 -14.81 -4.42
N GLN A 36 -0.38 -15.28 -5.10
CA GLN A 36 -1.73 -14.73 -4.91
C GLN A 36 -2.25 -14.97 -3.49
N THR A 37 -1.97 -16.12 -2.92
CA THR A 37 -2.37 -16.47 -1.55
C THR A 37 -1.69 -15.56 -0.53
N LEU A 38 -0.37 -15.34 -0.65
CA LEU A 38 0.37 -14.44 0.23
C LEU A 38 -0.05 -12.98 0.05
N SER A 39 -0.31 -12.56 -1.19
CA SER A 39 -0.84 -11.23 -1.46
C SER A 39 -2.22 -11.03 -0.86
N ASN A 40 -3.10 -12.02 -0.95
CA ASN A 40 -4.42 -11.98 -0.35
C ASN A 40 -4.33 -11.94 1.19
N LEU A 41 -3.47 -12.77 1.80
CA LEU A 41 -3.23 -12.75 3.24
C LEU A 41 -2.77 -11.35 3.69
N LEU A 42 -1.84 -10.75 2.96
CA LEU A 42 -1.35 -9.41 3.26
C LEU A 42 -2.47 -8.37 3.16
N LEU A 43 -3.21 -8.33 2.04
CA LEU A 43 -4.18 -7.28 1.76
C LEU A 43 -5.51 -7.44 2.52
N TYR A 44 -5.93 -8.68 2.81
CA TYR A 44 -7.23 -8.94 3.43
C TYR A 44 -7.17 -9.20 4.93
N LEU A 45 -5.99 -9.47 5.49
CA LEU A 45 -5.83 -9.75 6.91
C LEU A 45 -4.79 -8.83 7.57
N VAL A 46 -3.56 -8.83 7.07
CA VAL A 46 -2.43 -8.16 7.73
C VAL A 46 -2.54 -6.64 7.66
N VAL A 47 -2.79 -6.08 6.45
CA VAL A 47 -2.94 -4.62 6.28
C VAL A 47 -4.14 -4.07 7.04
N PRO A 48 -5.34 -4.67 7.01
CA PRO A 48 -6.45 -4.25 7.86
C PRO A 48 -6.13 -4.28 9.36
N ALA A 49 -5.50 -5.36 9.84
CA ALA A 49 -5.09 -5.45 11.24
C ALA A 49 -4.10 -4.35 11.63
N MET A 50 -3.11 -4.07 10.78
CA MET A 50 -2.14 -3.00 10.98
C MET A 50 -2.81 -1.63 11.01
N ILE A 51 -3.76 -1.36 10.11
CA ILE A 51 -4.52 -0.11 10.12
C ILE A 51 -5.30 0.03 11.42
N VAL A 52 -6.09 -0.98 11.81
CA VAL A 52 -6.84 -0.93 13.08
C VAL A 52 -5.89 -0.72 14.25
N HIS A 53 -4.76 -1.43 14.31
CA HIS A 53 -3.74 -1.27 15.35
C HIS A 53 -3.23 0.17 15.45
N SER A 54 -3.00 0.86 14.32
CA SER A 54 -2.51 2.23 14.32
C SER A 54 -3.49 3.25 14.94
N TYR A 55 -4.77 2.93 14.99
CA TYR A 55 -5.81 3.74 15.62
C TYR A 55 -6.05 3.40 17.11
N MET A 56 -5.44 2.31 17.61
CA MET A 56 -5.54 1.89 19.02
C MET A 56 -4.56 2.65 19.89
N MET A 57 -4.61 3.97 19.84
CA MET A 57 -3.79 4.89 20.63
C MET A 57 -4.66 5.87 21.40
N GLU A 58 -4.08 6.56 22.39
CA GLU A 58 -4.78 7.59 23.14
C GLU A 58 -5.21 8.76 22.23
N PHE A 59 -6.40 9.26 22.48
CA PHE A 59 -6.94 10.37 21.71
C PHE A 59 -6.14 11.66 21.98
N SER A 60 -5.81 12.36 20.90
CA SER A 60 -5.20 13.69 20.93
C SER A 60 -5.84 14.57 19.86
N GLU A 61 -6.22 15.80 20.23
CA GLU A 61 -6.74 16.77 19.26
C GLU A 61 -5.70 17.11 18.18
N GLU A 62 -4.42 17.16 18.54
CA GLU A 62 -3.33 17.39 17.62
C GLU A 62 -3.22 16.27 16.57
N ILE A 63 -3.26 15.02 17.03
CA ILE A 63 -3.22 13.86 16.13
C ILE A 63 -4.47 13.84 15.23
N LEU A 64 -5.64 14.18 15.75
CA LEU A 64 -6.85 14.28 14.94
C LEU A 64 -6.74 15.38 13.88
N TYR A 65 -6.25 16.54 14.24
CA TYR A 65 -6.01 17.64 13.29
C TYR A 65 -5.03 17.22 12.19
N ASN A 66 -3.91 16.60 12.57
CA ASN A 66 -2.90 16.11 11.63
C ASN A 66 -3.44 14.99 10.73
N LEU A 67 -4.32 14.12 11.26
CA LEU A 67 -5.00 13.09 10.46
C LEU A 67 -5.92 13.71 9.41
N MET A 68 -6.70 14.73 9.77
CA MET A 68 -7.54 15.45 8.79
C MET A 68 -6.69 16.18 7.75
N ALA A 69 -5.59 16.78 8.16
CA ALA A 69 -4.61 17.38 7.24
C ALA A 69 -4.00 16.33 6.33
N ALA A 70 -3.68 15.12 6.83
CA ALA A 70 -3.17 14.01 6.03
C ALA A 70 -4.16 13.57 4.94
N PHE A 71 -5.47 13.51 5.22
CA PHE A 71 -6.50 13.27 4.20
C PHE A 71 -6.47 14.34 3.11
N GLY A 72 -6.47 15.62 3.50
CA GLY A 72 -6.43 16.76 2.56
C GLY A 72 -5.17 16.77 1.71
N MET A 73 -4.01 16.59 2.34
CA MET A 73 -2.72 16.54 1.65
C MET A 73 -2.62 15.33 0.70
N SER A 74 -3.21 14.19 1.05
CA SER A 74 -3.25 12.99 0.21
C SER A 74 -4.05 13.22 -1.07
N ILE A 75 -5.22 13.86 -0.95
CA ILE A 75 -6.04 14.26 -2.12
C ILE A 75 -5.22 15.19 -3.01
N LEU A 76 -4.63 16.23 -2.43
CA LEU A 76 -3.85 17.22 -3.15
C LEU A 76 -2.65 16.58 -3.87
N ALA A 77 -1.88 15.73 -3.19
CA ALA A 77 -0.70 15.08 -3.76
C ALA A 77 -1.07 14.18 -4.95
N ILE A 78 -2.12 13.36 -4.83
CA ILE A 78 -2.54 12.47 -5.91
C ILE A 78 -3.10 13.27 -7.08
N LEU A 79 -3.87 14.33 -6.82
CA LEU A 79 -4.40 15.21 -7.88
C LEU A 79 -3.28 15.97 -8.61
N ILE A 80 -2.27 16.48 -7.90
CA ILE A 80 -1.10 17.09 -8.53
C ILE A 80 -0.36 16.07 -9.40
N GLY A 81 -0.12 14.85 -8.91
CA GLY A 81 0.48 13.77 -9.67
C GLY A 81 -0.32 13.43 -10.93
N LEU A 82 -1.66 13.40 -10.82
CA LEU A 82 -2.56 13.18 -11.94
C LEU A 82 -2.45 14.30 -12.98
N VAL A 83 -2.56 15.56 -12.56
CA VAL A 83 -2.48 16.74 -13.47
C VAL A 83 -1.11 16.77 -14.16
N LEU A 84 -0.01 16.62 -13.42
CA LEU A 84 1.32 16.59 -14.01
C LEU A 84 1.47 15.46 -15.04
N THR A 85 1.00 14.27 -14.71
CA THR A 85 1.04 13.13 -15.63
C THR A 85 0.24 13.39 -16.90
N LEU A 86 -0.97 13.96 -16.78
CA LEU A 86 -1.81 14.31 -17.93
C LEU A 86 -1.17 15.39 -18.80
N VAL A 87 -0.60 16.42 -18.20
CA VAL A 87 0.08 17.52 -18.93
C VAL A 87 1.32 16.99 -19.66
N LEU A 88 2.18 16.23 -18.98
CA LEU A 88 3.42 15.70 -19.57
C LEU A 88 3.15 14.68 -20.69
N THR A 89 2.01 13.99 -20.63
CA THR A 89 1.64 12.98 -21.63
C THR A 89 0.59 13.46 -22.63
N ALA A 90 0.18 14.75 -22.61
CA ALA A 90 -0.90 15.29 -23.44
C ALA A 90 -0.68 15.08 -24.94
N ARG A 91 0.57 15.15 -25.39
CA ARG A 91 0.94 14.99 -26.81
C ARG A 91 1.14 13.53 -27.24
N ARG A 92 1.15 12.57 -26.32
CA ARG A 92 1.32 11.15 -26.65
C ARG A 92 -0.01 10.54 -27.07
N LYS A 93 -0.05 9.92 -28.23
CA LYS A 93 -1.23 9.24 -28.82
C LYS A 93 -1.10 7.72 -28.84
N ASP A 94 -0.13 7.16 -28.11
CA ASP A 94 0.08 5.71 -28.03
C ASP A 94 -1.06 5.05 -27.24
N THR A 95 -1.49 3.87 -27.65
CA THR A 95 -2.51 3.05 -26.97
C THR A 95 -2.09 2.66 -25.54
N ARG A 96 -0.79 2.64 -25.25
CA ARG A 96 -0.22 2.33 -23.93
C ARG A 96 -0.18 3.52 -22.97
N VAL A 97 -0.54 4.74 -23.43
CA VAL A 97 -0.48 5.96 -22.62
C VAL A 97 -1.34 5.87 -21.36
N SER A 98 -2.51 5.23 -21.43
CA SER A 98 -3.39 5.05 -20.27
C SER A 98 -2.75 4.22 -19.16
N ILE A 99 -2.09 3.12 -19.52
CA ILE A 99 -1.37 2.25 -18.59
C ILE A 99 -0.18 3.01 -17.99
N PHE A 100 0.56 3.76 -18.80
CA PHE A 100 1.68 4.57 -18.35
C PHE A 100 1.22 5.65 -17.36
N ARG A 101 0.12 6.37 -17.65
CA ARG A 101 -0.48 7.35 -16.76
C ARG A 101 -0.89 6.73 -15.42
N PHE A 102 -1.56 5.58 -15.48
CA PHE A 102 -1.94 4.82 -14.29
C PHE A 102 -0.71 4.49 -13.43
N ALA A 103 0.34 3.93 -14.03
CA ALA A 103 1.56 3.55 -13.32
C ALA A 103 2.32 4.75 -12.71
N CYS A 104 2.26 5.93 -13.34
CA CYS A 104 2.87 7.15 -12.81
C CYS A 104 2.14 7.73 -11.59
N VAL A 105 0.82 7.61 -11.55
CA VAL A 105 -0.01 8.19 -10.48
C VAL A 105 -0.19 7.21 -9.31
N PHE A 106 -0.44 5.93 -9.62
CA PHE A 106 -0.78 4.92 -8.63
C PHE A 106 0.43 4.02 -8.31
N SER A 107 1.19 4.43 -7.29
CA SER A 107 2.37 3.72 -6.82
C SER A 107 2.03 2.51 -5.94
N ASN A 108 3.04 1.68 -5.63
CA ASN A 108 2.89 0.52 -4.74
C ASN A 108 2.99 0.94 -3.25
N ALA A 109 2.07 1.79 -2.80
CA ALA A 109 2.11 2.38 -1.47
C ALA A 109 1.90 1.35 -0.33
N ALA A 110 1.05 0.34 -0.54
CA ALA A 110 0.74 -0.64 0.50
C ALA A 110 1.91 -1.58 0.81
N TYR A 111 2.63 -2.06 -0.23
CA TYR A 111 3.69 -3.06 -0.04
C TYR A 111 5.03 -2.48 0.40
N MET A 112 5.35 -1.24 0.00
CA MET A 112 6.63 -0.59 0.33
C MET A 112 6.47 0.60 1.26
N GLY A 113 5.37 1.35 1.15
CA GLY A 113 5.15 2.54 1.96
C GLY A 113 4.93 2.21 3.43
N PHE A 114 4.00 1.33 3.74
CA PHE A 114 3.70 0.99 5.13
C PHE A 114 4.89 0.45 5.94
N PRO A 115 5.68 -0.52 5.45
CA PRO A 115 6.87 -0.97 6.17
C PRO A 115 7.86 0.14 6.50
N LEU A 116 8.10 1.03 5.53
CA LEU A 116 9.03 2.13 5.72
C LEU A 116 8.50 3.15 6.74
N ILE A 117 7.23 3.53 6.62
CA ILE A 117 6.59 4.48 7.53
C ILE A 117 6.51 3.91 8.95
N SER A 118 6.15 2.63 9.09
CA SER A 118 6.12 1.94 10.37
C SER A 118 7.48 1.96 11.08
N ALA A 119 8.55 1.73 10.32
CA ALA A 119 9.90 1.69 10.84
C ALA A 119 10.43 3.08 11.25
N LEU A 120 10.00 4.15 10.56
CA LEU A 120 10.47 5.52 10.80
C LEU A 120 9.62 6.28 11.82
N PHE A 121 8.30 6.08 11.80
CA PHE A 121 7.33 6.92 12.51
C PHE A 121 6.37 6.12 13.41
N GLY A 122 6.55 4.78 13.47
CA GLY A 122 5.72 3.90 14.32
C GLY A 122 4.23 3.95 14.00
N SER A 123 3.40 3.78 15.05
CA SER A 123 1.94 3.70 14.92
C SER A 123 1.31 5.02 14.46
N GLU A 124 1.84 6.15 14.89
CA GLU A 124 1.34 7.47 14.48
C GLU A 124 1.56 7.69 12.97
N GLY A 125 2.75 7.35 12.46
CA GLY A 125 3.01 7.40 11.03
C GLY A 125 2.09 6.47 10.22
N LEU A 126 1.80 5.28 10.74
CA LEU A 126 0.85 4.35 10.11
C LEU A 126 -0.57 4.90 10.09
N LEU A 127 -1.00 5.61 11.13
CA LEU A 127 -2.29 6.29 11.19
C LEU A 127 -2.42 7.32 10.04
N TYR A 128 -1.42 8.19 9.84
CA TYR A 128 -1.45 9.15 8.74
C TYR A 128 -1.32 8.47 7.36
N ALA A 129 -0.51 7.42 7.27
CA ALA A 129 -0.40 6.62 6.04
C ALA A 129 -1.70 5.90 5.68
N SER A 130 -2.52 5.51 6.68
CA SER A 130 -3.84 4.90 6.44
C SER A 130 -4.81 5.88 5.77
N ALA A 131 -4.74 7.18 6.12
CA ALA A 131 -5.49 8.23 5.46
C ALA A 131 -5.09 8.33 3.97
N TYR A 132 -3.78 8.34 3.68
CA TYR A 132 -3.28 8.32 2.30
C TYR A 132 -3.80 7.10 1.52
N VAL A 133 -3.68 5.90 2.08
CA VAL A 133 -4.11 4.65 1.42
C VAL A 133 -5.61 4.62 1.20
N THR A 134 -6.41 5.22 2.08
CA THR A 134 -7.86 5.36 1.90
C THR A 134 -8.18 6.22 0.69
N VAL A 135 -7.61 7.42 0.62
CA VAL A 135 -7.77 8.32 -0.53
C VAL A 135 -7.26 7.68 -1.81
N PHE A 136 -6.08 7.05 -1.74
CA PHE A 136 -5.47 6.31 -2.83
C PHE A 136 -6.42 5.23 -3.39
N ASN A 137 -7.00 4.39 -2.54
CA ASN A 137 -7.91 3.33 -2.98
C ASN A 137 -9.18 3.92 -3.62
N ILE A 138 -9.76 4.97 -3.05
CA ILE A 138 -10.92 5.64 -3.63
C ILE A 138 -10.59 6.16 -5.04
N LEU A 139 -9.48 6.88 -5.20
CA LEU A 139 -9.06 7.44 -6.48
C LEU A 139 -8.58 6.36 -7.47
N LEU A 140 -7.96 5.28 -6.98
CA LEU A 140 -7.56 4.13 -7.79
C LEU A 140 -8.78 3.49 -8.45
N TRP A 141 -9.83 3.19 -7.69
CA TRP A 141 -11.02 2.51 -8.19
C TRP A 141 -11.99 3.44 -8.95
N THR A 142 -11.86 4.75 -8.79
CA THR A 142 -12.63 5.73 -9.57
C THR A 142 -11.85 6.17 -10.82
N ILE A 143 -10.86 7.01 -10.64
CA ILE A 143 -10.08 7.61 -11.73
C ILE A 143 -9.15 6.59 -12.38
N GLY A 144 -8.41 5.82 -11.56
CA GLY A 144 -7.45 4.83 -12.06
C GLY A 144 -8.11 3.74 -12.89
N TYR A 145 -9.22 3.18 -12.40
CA TYR A 145 -10.01 2.20 -13.14
C TYR A 145 -10.52 2.77 -14.47
N SER A 146 -11.10 3.98 -14.46
CA SER A 146 -11.58 4.66 -15.67
C SER A 146 -10.47 4.91 -16.69
N MET A 147 -9.24 5.22 -16.25
CA MET A 147 -8.09 5.43 -17.14
C MET A 147 -7.67 4.17 -17.90
N VAL A 148 -7.82 2.99 -17.28
CA VAL A 148 -7.40 1.70 -17.87
C VAL A 148 -8.53 1.02 -18.63
N SER A 149 -9.74 1.01 -18.07
CA SER A 149 -10.91 0.33 -18.67
C SER A 149 -11.57 1.12 -19.78
N GLY A 150 -11.34 2.45 -19.82
CA GLY A 150 -12.04 3.36 -20.75
C GLY A 150 -13.52 3.55 -20.43
N SER A 151 -14.04 2.94 -19.37
CA SER A 151 -15.42 3.06 -18.89
C SER A 151 -15.46 3.43 -17.41
N SER A 152 -16.46 4.20 -17.00
CA SER A 152 -16.72 4.55 -15.61
C SER A 152 -18.11 4.03 -15.23
N ASN A 153 -18.22 2.72 -14.96
CA ASN A 153 -19.47 2.15 -14.46
C ASN A 153 -19.56 2.34 -12.94
N PRO A 154 -20.46 3.20 -12.42
CA PRO A 154 -20.55 3.46 -10.99
C PRO A 154 -20.80 2.21 -10.13
N LYS A 155 -21.48 1.19 -10.68
CA LYS A 155 -21.75 -0.07 -9.97
C LYS A 155 -20.46 -0.88 -9.77
N GLU A 156 -19.60 -0.94 -10.79
CA GLU A 156 -18.32 -1.65 -10.71
C GLU A 156 -17.37 -0.96 -9.72
N VAL A 157 -17.32 0.37 -9.76
CA VAL A 157 -16.55 1.18 -8.80
C VAL A 157 -17.04 0.94 -7.36
N ALA A 158 -18.34 1.04 -7.12
CA ALA A 158 -18.92 0.79 -5.79
C ALA A 158 -18.63 -0.64 -5.30
N GLN A 159 -18.73 -1.63 -6.18
CA GLN A 159 -18.42 -3.02 -5.86
C GLN A 159 -16.92 -3.22 -5.55
N ALA A 160 -16.03 -2.57 -6.28
CA ALA A 160 -14.59 -2.64 -6.01
C ALA A 160 -14.23 -2.00 -4.66
N LEU A 161 -14.77 -0.81 -4.38
CA LEU A 161 -14.60 -0.14 -3.09
C LEU A 161 -15.14 -0.97 -1.93
N SER A 162 -16.33 -1.56 -2.09
CA SER A 162 -16.92 -2.43 -1.07
C SER A 162 -16.15 -3.74 -0.83
N ARG A 163 -15.24 -4.11 -1.70
CA ARG A 163 -14.35 -5.27 -1.54
C ARG A 163 -12.96 -4.90 -1.01
N THR A 164 -12.70 -3.63 -0.72
CA THR A 164 -11.39 -3.16 -0.25
C THR A 164 -11.36 -3.15 1.29
N PRO A 165 -10.71 -4.14 1.95
CA PRO A 165 -10.77 -4.28 3.42
C PRO A 165 -10.11 -3.12 4.15
N ALA A 166 -9.11 -2.48 3.55
CA ALA A 166 -8.43 -1.32 4.14
C ALA A 166 -9.40 -0.17 4.47
N ILE A 167 -10.43 0.04 3.63
CA ILE A 167 -11.44 1.09 3.87
C ILE A 167 -12.25 0.79 5.13
N TYR A 168 -12.68 -0.47 5.30
CA TYR A 168 -13.39 -0.89 6.51
C TYR A 168 -12.51 -0.80 7.75
N ALA A 169 -11.23 -1.16 7.63
CA ALA A 169 -10.27 -1.06 8.72
C ALA A 169 -10.10 0.40 9.19
N VAL A 170 -10.08 1.36 8.26
CA VAL A 170 -10.03 2.79 8.60
C VAL A 170 -11.32 3.24 9.30
N VAL A 171 -12.49 2.82 8.82
CA VAL A 171 -13.77 3.16 9.47
C VAL A 171 -13.83 2.60 10.90
N VAL A 172 -13.47 1.33 11.08
CA VAL A 172 -13.41 0.69 12.40
C VAL A 172 -12.36 1.37 13.29
N GLY A 173 -11.17 1.62 12.76
CA GLY A 173 -10.09 2.30 13.47
C GLY A 173 -10.49 3.70 13.90
N LEU A 174 -11.08 4.51 13.00
CA LEU A 174 -11.61 5.83 13.35
C LEU A 174 -12.68 5.76 14.45
N ALA A 175 -13.58 4.78 14.41
CA ALA A 175 -14.57 4.59 15.45
C ALA A 175 -13.91 4.28 16.80
N ILE A 176 -12.92 3.39 16.85
CA ILE A 176 -12.15 3.09 18.06
C ILE A 176 -11.46 4.35 18.60
N TYR A 177 -10.78 5.09 17.72
CA TYR A 177 -10.01 6.28 18.08
C TYR A 177 -10.90 7.42 18.59
N LEU A 178 -11.96 7.77 17.84
CA LEU A 178 -12.83 8.91 18.17
C LEU A 178 -13.75 8.63 19.38
N LEU A 179 -14.25 7.40 19.50
CA LEU A 179 -15.11 6.99 20.61
C LEU A 179 -14.30 6.50 21.83
N GLN A 180 -12.97 6.48 21.73
CA GLN A 180 -12.06 6.01 22.78
C GLN A 180 -12.46 4.63 23.33
N ILE A 181 -12.83 3.71 22.44
CA ILE A 181 -13.30 2.37 22.81
C ILE A 181 -12.13 1.59 23.41
N PRO A 182 -12.20 1.17 24.69
CA PRO A 182 -11.14 0.36 25.27
C PRO A 182 -11.12 -1.02 24.61
N VAL A 183 -10.06 -1.33 23.87
CA VAL A 183 -9.89 -2.65 23.23
C VAL A 183 -9.23 -3.58 24.25
N PRO A 184 -9.91 -4.68 24.66
CA PRO A 184 -9.32 -5.64 25.60
C PRO A 184 -8.05 -6.27 25.05
N ASN A 185 -7.07 -6.54 25.90
CA ASN A 185 -5.78 -7.16 25.53
C ASN A 185 -5.94 -8.48 24.75
N LEU A 186 -6.99 -9.24 25.05
CA LEU A 186 -7.33 -10.48 24.33
C LEU A 186 -7.58 -10.25 22.84
N ILE A 187 -8.07 -9.08 22.44
CA ILE A 187 -8.32 -8.67 21.06
C ILE A 187 -7.13 -7.87 20.50
N ALA A 188 -6.54 -7.00 21.31
CA ALA A 188 -5.43 -6.14 20.92
C ALA A 188 -4.18 -6.95 20.54
N GLN A 189 -3.84 -7.96 21.32
CA GLN A 189 -2.64 -8.77 21.10
C GLN A 189 -2.64 -9.53 19.75
N PRO A 190 -3.69 -10.24 19.33
CA PRO A 190 -3.74 -10.82 17.97
C PRO A 190 -3.63 -9.78 16.86
N ILE A 191 -4.24 -8.60 17.03
CA ILE A 191 -4.16 -7.52 16.04
C ILE A 191 -2.73 -7.00 15.93
N ASP A 192 -2.03 -6.82 17.06
CA ASP A 192 -0.62 -6.41 17.08
C ASP A 192 0.29 -7.44 16.40
N LEU A 193 0.13 -8.72 16.72
CA LEU A 193 0.90 -9.81 16.08
C LEU A 193 0.68 -9.86 14.57
N LEU A 194 -0.56 -9.71 14.11
CA LEU A 194 -0.86 -9.63 12.67
C LEU A 194 -0.26 -8.37 12.04
N SER A 195 -0.35 -7.23 12.72
CA SER A 195 0.26 -5.96 12.27
C SER A 195 1.77 -6.12 12.06
N GLY A 196 2.47 -6.78 12.98
CA GLY A 196 3.91 -7.06 12.89
C GLY A 196 4.31 -7.92 11.69
N MET A 197 3.40 -8.70 11.12
CA MET A 197 3.66 -9.49 9.91
C MET A 197 3.75 -8.62 8.64
N ASN A 198 3.31 -7.36 8.65
CA ASN A 198 3.24 -6.54 7.45
C ASN A 198 4.61 -6.39 6.77
N THR A 199 5.63 -5.98 7.50
CA THR A 199 6.97 -5.73 6.93
C THR A 199 7.58 -7.00 6.32
N PRO A 200 7.74 -8.13 7.03
CA PRO A 200 8.35 -9.32 6.43
C PRO A 200 7.50 -9.88 5.28
N LEU A 201 6.18 -9.96 5.44
CA LEU A 201 5.32 -10.55 4.41
C LEU A 201 5.28 -9.70 3.14
N SER A 202 5.19 -8.37 3.25
CA SER A 202 5.20 -7.47 2.10
C SER A 202 6.51 -7.54 1.32
N MET A 203 7.66 -7.67 1.99
CA MET A 203 8.96 -7.81 1.33
C MET A 203 9.11 -9.15 0.62
N LEU A 204 8.60 -10.24 1.20
CA LEU A 204 8.56 -11.55 0.53
C LEU A 204 7.68 -11.51 -0.72
N VAL A 205 6.49 -10.92 -0.63
CA VAL A 205 5.59 -10.75 -1.79
C VAL A 205 6.22 -9.87 -2.86
N ASN A 206 6.89 -8.77 -2.48
CA ASN A 206 7.64 -7.92 -3.43
C ASN A 206 8.75 -8.71 -4.16
N ALA A 207 9.47 -9.58 -3.46
CA ALA A 207 10.48 -10.42 -4.07
C ALA A 207 9.89 -11.35 -5.15
N MET A 208 8.73 -11.94 -4.88
CA MET A 208 8.02 -12.79 -5.85
C MET A 208 7.56 -12.02 -7.09
N TRP A 209 7.13 -10.75 -6.94
CA TRP A 209 6.75 -9.89 -8.06
C TRP A 209 7.94 -9.47 -8.90
N ASN A 210 9.01 -9.01 -8.27
CA ASN A 210 10.21 -8.51 -8.96
C ASN A 210 10.95 -9.61 -9.73
N LEU A 211 10.97 -10.83 -9.22
CA LEU A 211 11.57 -11.96 -9.93
C LEU A 211 10.81 -12.29 -11.22
N MET A 212 9.47 -12.21 -11.19
CA MET A 212 8.65 -12.43 -12.38
C MET A 212 8.91 -11.36 -13.46
N LEU A 213 8.95 -10.06 -13.08
CA LEU A 213 9.21 -8.97 -14.02
C LEU A 213 10.61 -9.06 -14.66
N ARG A 214 11.63 -9.50 -13.91
CA ARG A 214 12.99 -9.71 -14.45
C ARG A 214 13.05 -10.91 -15.39
N LEU A 215 12.36 -11.99 -15.08
CA LEU A 215 12.34 -13.18 -15.94
C LEU A 215 11.58 -12.92 -17.24
N THR A 216 10.45 -12.23 -17.21
CA THR A 216 9.68 -11.86 -18.41
C THR A 216 10.44 -10.83 -19.26
N GLY A 217 10.93 -9.74 -18.65
CA GLY A 217 11.67 -8.71 -19.40
C GLY A 217 13.02 -9.18 -19.92
N PHE A 218 13.71 -10.08 -19.23
CA PHE A 218 14.96 -10.68 -19.71
C PHE A 218 14.72 -11.68 -20.84
N VAL A 219 13.62 -12.42 -20.80
CA VAL A 219 13.21 -13.33 -21.88
C VAL A 219 12.80 -12.54 -23.13
N GLU A 220 12.04 -11.45 -22.98
CA GLU A 220 11.69 -10.55 -24.11
C GLU A 220 12.93 -9.88 -24.71
N LEU A 221 13.94 -9.53 -23.89
CA LEU A 221 15.19 -8.93 -24.37
C LEU A 221 16.09 -9.95 -25.09
N LEU A 222 16.05 -11.23 -24.70
CA LEU A 222 16.85 -12.29 -25.31
C LEU A 222 16.21 -12.88 -26.57
N TRP A 223 14.90 -12.88 -26.69
CA TRP A 223 14.18 -13.54 -27.79
C TRP A 223 13.56 -12.57 -28.81
N GLY A 224 13.70 -11.25 -28.61
CA GLY A 224 13.51 -10.24 -29.67
C GLY A 224 12.17 -10.27 -30.41
N TYR A 225 11.05 -10.48 -29.68
CA TYR A 225 9.72 -10.35 -30.25
C TYR A 225 8.92 -9.24 -29.58
#